data_abe559c8833f4ebe7f4856a6c80c2206
#
_entry.id   abe559c8833f4ebe7f4856a6c80c2206
#
_cell.length_a   1.000
_cell.length_b   1.000
_cell.length_c   1.000
_cell.angle_alpha   90.00
_cell.angle_beta   90.00
_cell.angle_gamma   90.00
#
_symmetry.space_group_name_H-M   'P 1'
#
loop_
_entity.id
_entity.type
_entity.pdbx_description
1 polymer ?
#
loop_
_entity_poly.entity_id
_entity_poly.type
_entity_poly.pdbx_seq_one_letter_code
_entity_poly.pdbx_strand_id
1 'polypeptide(L)'
;MQISAGGIIVYNEKILLLKKRNGSFCLPKGHLEYGETLEETAVREVKEETNIDGKVLFYIGHMRYSYKNIRNNKMTDKEVHWFLMDPLSFDPIPQKSEGFIWCGFKHYTAALKLVNYMNEKKIISDAIEAYKEMKS
;
A
#
# COMPACT_ATOMS: atom_id res chain seq x y z
N MET A 1 4.77 15.08 12.46
CA MET A 1 4.92 13.82 11.71
C MET A 1 3.60 13.44 11.07
N GLN A 2 3.66 13.06 9.80
CA GLN A 2 2.48 12.54 9.09
C GLN A 2 2.42 11.02 9.25
N ILE A 3 1.24 10.50 9.59
CA ILE A 3 1.03 9.06 9.76
C ILE A 3 0.05 8.57 8.69
N SER A 4 0.45 7.49 8.02
CA SER A 4 -0.35 6.83 6.99
C SER A 4 -0.41 5.34 7.26
N ALA A 5 -1.37 4.68 6.66
CA ALA A 5 -1.47 3.23 6.67
C ALA A 5 -1.90 2.74 5.31
N GLY A 6 -1.49 1.54 4.98
CA GLY A 6 -1.83 0.93 3.70
C GLY A 6 -1.86 -0.59 3.78
N GLY A 7 -2.19 -1.20 2.65
CA GLY A 7 -2.35 -2.64 2.57
C GLY A 7 -1.52 -3.29 1.49
N ILE A 8 -0.98 -4.46 1.82
CA ILE A 8 -0.40 -5.37 0.85
C ILE A 8 -1.42 -6.49 0.67
N ILE A 9 -2.16 -6.44 -0.43
CA ILE A 9 -3.23 -7.39 -0.72
C ILE A 9 -2.66 -8.50 -1.59
N VAL A 10 -2.68 -9.72 -1.06
CA VAL A 10 -2.06 -10.89 -1.71
C VAL A 10 -3.14 -11.90 -2.07
N TYR A 11 -3.12 -12.36 -3.33
CA TYR A 11 -4.00 -13.42 -3.81
C TYR A 11 -3.31 -14.20 -4.93
N ASN A 12 -3.23 -15.53 -4.78
CA ASN A 12 -2.62 -16.41 -5.79
C ASN A 12 -1.23 -15.91 -6.24
N GLU A 13 -0.35 -15.64 -5.29
CA GLU A 13 1.01 -15.15 -5.55
C GLU A 13 1.06 -13.80 -6.26
N LYS A 14 -0.06 -13.07 -6.29
CA LYS A 14 -0.14 -11.73 -6.90
C LYS A 14 -0.37 -10.68 -5.84
N ILE A 15 0.09 -9.48 -6.12
CA ILE A 15 -0.03 -8.32 -5.23
C ILE A 15 -0.75 -7.19 -5.97
N LEU A 16 -1.66 -6.54 -5.27
CA LEU A 16 -2.40 -5.39 -5.78
C LEU A 16 -1.50 -4.16 -5.81
N LEU A 17 -1.31 -3.60 -6.99
CA LEU A 17 -0.50 -2.39 -7.21
C LEU A 17 -1.31 -1.29 -7.86
N LEU A 18 -0.84 -0.07 -7.68
CA LEU A 18 -1.32 1.13 -8.35
C LEU A 18 -0.24 1.65 -9.29
N LYS A 19 -0.68 2.30 -10.38
CA LYS A 19 0.23 3.00 -11.29
C LYS A 19 -0.17 4.47 -11.34
N LYS A 20 0.80 5.36 -11.11
CA LYS A 20 0.62 6.81 -11.19
C LYS A 20 0.77 7.31 -12.62
N ARG A 21 0.31 8.54 -12.88
CA ARG A 21 0.43 9.18 -14.20
C ARG A 21 1.87 9.26 -14.70
N ASN A 22 2.83 9.41 -13.79
CA ASN A 22 4.25 9.45 -14.17
C ASN A 22 4.83 8.07 -14.50
N GLY A 23 4.02 7.01 -14.45
CA GLY A 23 4.44 5.65 -14.76
C GLY A 23 4.97 4.85 -13.59
N SER A 24 5.10 5.44 -12.41
CA SER A 24 5.62 4.71 -11.25
C SER A 24 4.54 3.84 -10.60
N PHE A 25 4.97 2.67 -10.11
CA PHE A 25 4.10 1.73 -9.41
C PHE A 25 4.27 1.87 -7.90
N CYS A 26 3.19 1.72 -7.16
CA CYS A 26 3.21 1.83 -5.71
C CYS A 26 2.10 0.98 -5.08
N LEU A 27 2.18 0.87 -3.76
CA LEU A 27 1.17 0.19 -2.94
C LEU A 27 0.10 1.20 -2.50
N PRO A 28 -1.16 0.75 -2.29
CA PRO A 28 -2.22 1.64 -1.81
C PRO A 28 -2.01 2.01 -0.35
N LYS A 29 -2.13 3.29 -0.04
CA LYS A 29 -1.98 3.85 1.30
C LYS A 29 -2.52 5.26 1.36
N GLY A 30 -2.76 5.76 2.56
CA GLY A 30 -3.11 7.15 2.75
C GLY A 30 -3.13 7.56 4.21
N HIS A 31 -3.51 8.80 4.45
CA HIS A 31 -3.38 9.45 5.75
C HIS A 31 -4.41 8.94 6.76
N LEU A 32 -3.93 8.76 8.00
CA LEU A 32 -4.78 8.51 9.16
C LEU A 32 -5.74 9.68 9.35
N GLU A 33 -7.02 9.38 9.48
CA GLU A 33 -8.03 10.38 9.80
C GLU A 33 -8.40 10.32 11.29
N TYR A 34 -8.90 11.44 11.80
CA TYR A 34 -9.30 11.53 13.20
C TYR A 34 -10.31 10.44 13.56
N GLY A 35 -10.03 9.73 14.65
CA GLY A 35 -10.92 8.69 15.16
C GLY A 35 -10.70 7.31 14.55
N GLU A 36 -9.81 7.20 13.54
CA GLU A 36 -9.50 5.89 12.94
C GLU A 36 -8.35 5.21 13.65
N THR A 37 -8.40 3.88 13.68
CA THR A 37 -7.21 3.08 13.95
C THR A 37 -6.38 2.98 12.67
N LEU A 38 -5.11 2.58 12.78
CA LEU A 38 -4.26 2.35 11.60
C LEU A 38 -4.86 1.29 10.69
N GLU A 39 -5.42 0.24 11.26
CA GLU A 39 -6.07 -0.85 10.52
C GLU A 39 -7.27 -0.33 9.70
N GLU A 40 -8.12 0.48 10.34
CA GLU A 40 -9.27 1.09 9.66
C GLU A 40 -8.84 2.01 8.52
N THR A 41 -7.78 2.79 8.75
CA THR A 41 -7.19 3.66 7.71
C THR A 41 -6.73 2.84 6.52
N ALA A 42 -6.00 1.75 6.77
CA ALA A 42 -5.50 0.89 5.70
C ALA A 42 -6.63 0.31 4.86
N VAL A 43 -7.68 -0.21 5.51
CA VAL A 43 -8.84 -0.78 4.80
C VAL A 43 -9.54 0.29 3.96
N ARG A 44 -9.76 1.46 4.53
CA ARG A 44 -10.42 2.58 3.84
C ARG A 44 -9.62 3.06 2.64
N GLU A 45 -8.32 3.26 2.80
CA GLU A 45 -7.45 3.76 1.72
C GLU A 45 -7.33 2.75 0.58
N VAL A 46 -7.22 1.46 0.89
CA VAL A 46 -7.21 0.42 -0.15
C VAL A 46 -8.51 0.50 -0.96
N LYS A 47 -9.64 0.61 -0.27
CA LYS A 47 -10.95 0.71 -0.95
C LYS A 47 -11.06 1.97 -1.81
N GLU A 48 -10.65 3.12 -1.28
CA GLU A 48 -10.72 4.38 -2.02
C GLU A 48 -9.85 4.37 -3.27
N GLU A 49 -8.62 3.89 -3.16
CA GLU A 49 -7.64 3.94 -4.25
C GLU A 49 -7.81 2.84 -5.29
N THR A 50 -8.30 1.67 -4.89
CA THR A 50 -8.32 0.48 -5.75
C THR A 50 -9.70 -0.16 -5.95
N ASN A 51 -10.71 0.29 -5.21
CA ASN A 51 -12.05 -0.33 -5.19
C ASN A 51 -12.06 -1.76 -4.60
N ILE A 52 -10.96 -2.21 -4.02
CA ILE A 52 -10.89 -3.57 -3.44
C ILE A 52 -11.21 -3.50 -1.95
N ASP A 53 -12.08 -4.40 -1.50
CA ASP A 53 -12.36 -4.61 -0.09
C ASP A 53 -11.30 -5.56 0.46
N GLY A 54 -10.53 -5.10 1.43
CA GLY A 54 -9.47 -5.89 2.03
C GLY A 54 -9.86 -6.39 3.42
N LYS A 55 -9.50 -7.64 3.71
CA LYS A 55 -9.60 -8.20 5.06
C LYS A 55 -8.21 -8.23 5.66
N VAL A 56 -8.02 -7.51 6.76
CA VAL A 56 -6.73 -7.49 7.44
C VAL A 56 -6.43 -8.85 8.07
N LEU A 57 -5.24 -9.37 7.75
CA LEU A 57 -4.75 -10.62 8.34
C LEU A 57 -3.85 -10.29 9.53
N PHE A 58 -2.82 -9.44 9.33
CA PHE A 58 -1.98 -8.95 10.42
C PHE A 58 -1.09 -7.80 9.98
N TYR A 59 -0.50 -7.13 10.97
CA TYR A 59 0.43 -6.03 10.78
C TYR A 59 1.79 -6.55 10.32
N ILE A 60 2.34 -5.96 9.26
CA ILE A 60 3.65 -6.36 8.71
C ILE A 60 4.77 -5.52 9.28
N GLY A 61 4.58 -4.21 9.36
CA GLY A 61 5.63 -3.32 9.83
C GLY A 61 5.40 -1.90 9.35
N HIS A 62 6.39 -1.07 9.59
CA HIS A 62 6.31 0.33 9.19
C HIS A 62 7.62 0.78 8.54
N MET A 63 7.53 1.86 7.77
CA MET A 63 8.69 2.56 7.26
C MET A 63 8.56 4.03 7.61
N ARG A 64 9.71 4.68 7.83
CA ARG A 64 9.77 6.09 8.18
C ARG A 64 10.74 6.78 7.22
N TYR A 65 10.35 7.93 6.73
CA TYR A 65 11.21 8.74 5.87
C TYR A 65 10.90 10.22 6.03
N SER A 66 11.85 11.05 5.64
CA SER A 66 11.72 12.50 5.69
C SER A 66 11.74 13.05 4.28
N TYR A 67 10.97 14.11 4.05
CA TYR A 67 11.00 14.82 2.78
C TYR A 67 10.91 16.32 3.03
N LYS A 68 11.43 17.08 2.06
CA LYS A 68 11.39 18.54 2.14
C LYS A 68 10.05 19.04 1.60
N ASN A 69 9.31 19.76 2.44
CA ASN A 69 8.06 20.35 2.05
C ASN A 69 8.34 21.59 1.19
N ILE A 70 7.85 21.59 -0.04
CA ILE A 70 8.08 22.66 -1.00
C ILE A 70 7.48 24.00 -0.53
N ARG A 71 6.35 23.95 0.17
CA ARG A 71 5.61 25.14 0.60
C ARG A 71 6.34 25.95 1.67
N ASN A 72 6.93 25.28 2.67
CA ASN A 72 7.54 25.95 3.81
C ASN A 72 9.04 25.71 3.94
N ASN A 73 9.64 24.98 3.00
CA ASN A 73 11.06 24.64 2.99
C ASN A 73 11.54 23.90 4.24
N LYS A 74 10.64 23.23 4.96
CA LYS A 74 10.94 22.47 6.17
C LYS A 74 10.92 20.98 5.88
N MET A 75 11.71 20.22 6.66
CA MET A 75 11.68 18.76 6.61
C MET A 75 10.42 18.25 7.29
N THR A 76 9.75 17.31 6.65
CA THR A 76 8.56 16.64 7.19
C THR A 76 8.85 15.16 7.33
N ASP A 77 8.61 14.62 8.52
CA ASP A 77 8.72 13.18 8.76
C ASP A 77 7.41 12.50 8.44
N LYS A 78 7.50 11.35 7.81
CA LYS A 78 6.35 10.52 7.46
C LYS A 78 6.59 9.09 7.92
N GLU A 79 5.55 8.49 8.49
CA GLU A 79 5.56 7.10 8.91
C GLU A 79 4.39 6.38 8.25
N VAL A 80 4.66 5.24 7.62
CA VAL A 80 3.64 4.45 6.93
C VAL A 80 3.60 3.06 7.56
N HIS A 81 2.42 2.65 8.00
CA HIS A 81 2.17 1.34 8.60
C HIS A 81 1.49 0.43 7.57
N TRP A 82 1.93 -0.81 7.48
CA TRP A 82 1.48 -1.75 6.46
C TRP A 82 0.82 -2.99 7.05
N PHE A 83 -0.29 -3.38 6.45
CA PHE A 83 -1.06 -4.56 6.85
C PHE A 83 -1.16 -5.54 5.70
N LEU A 84 -0.94 -6.81 5.99
CA LEU A 84 -1.21 -7.89 5.04
C LEU A 84 -2.71 -8.11 4.98
N MET A 85 -3.27 -8.20 3.77
CA MET A 85 -4.71 -8.36 3.58
C MET A 85 -5.04 -9.43 2.54
N ASP A 86 -6.17 -10.11 2.75
CA ASP A 86 -6.83 -10.90 1.71
C ASP A 86 -7.85 -10.02 1.00
N PRO A 87 -8.03 -10.16 -0.33
CA PRO A 87 -9.11 -9.47 -1.01
C PRO A 87 -10.45 -10.14 -0.73
N LEU A 88 -11.47 -9.34 -0.45
CA LEU A 88 -12.87 -9.79 -0.33
C LEU A 88 -13.66 -9.49 -1.61
N SER A 89 -13.06 -8.77 -2.54
CA SER A 89 -13.64 -8.42 -3.84
C SER A 89 -12.53 -8.40 -4.88
N PHE A 90 -12.88 -8.43 -6.17
CA PHE A 90 -11.90 -8.64 -7.24
C PHE A 90 -12.12 -7.71 -8.45
N ASP A 91 -12.64 -6.52 -8.23
CA ASP A 91 -12.87 -5.54 -9.30
C ASP A 91 -12.02 -4.29 -9.08
N PRO A 92 -10.71 -4.34 -9.41
CA PRO A 92 -9.83 -3.19 -9.18
C PRO A 92 -10.16 -2.04 -10.13
N ILE A 93 -10.42 -0.87 -9.56
CA ILE A 93 -10.71 0.36 -10.29
C ILE A 93 -9.84 1.46 -9.69
N PRO A 94 -8.95 2.10 -10.48
CA PRO A 94 -8.07 3.11 -9.93
C PRO A 94 -8.81 4.41 -9.62
N GLN A 95 -8.40 5.08 -8.55
CA GLN A 95 -8.94 6.38 -8.17
C GLN A 95 -8.30 7.48 -9.04
N LYS A 96 -8.91 7.74 -10.19
CA LYS A 96 -8.37 8.69 -11.18
C LYS A 96 -8.26 10.11 -10.64
N SER A 97 -9.16 10.52 -9.76
CA SER A 97 -9.14 11.85 -9.14
C SER A 97 -7.87 12.11 -8.32
N GLU A 98 -7.22 11.04 -7.84
CA GLU A 98 -5.98 11.14 -7.07
C GLU A 98 -4.74 10.86 -7.92
N GLY A 99 -4.89 10.77 -9.23
CA GLY A 99 -3.76 10.63 -10.15
C GLY A 99 -3.34 9.20 -10.45
N PHE A 100 -4.14 8.22 -10.07
CA PHE A 100 -3.87 6.82 -10.42
C PHE A 100 -4.53 6.49 -11.74
N ILE A 101 -3.75 5.93 -12.67
CA ILE A 101 -4.23 5.60 -14.02
C ILE A 101 -4.54 4.12 -14.21
N TRP A 102 -4.06 3.28 -13.29
CA TRP A 102 -4.25 1.84 -13.36
C TRP A 102 -4.09 1.23 -11.98
N CYS A 103 -4.83 0.15 -11.71
CA CYS A 103 -4.55 -0.72 -10.58
C CYS A 103 -4.91 -2.16 -10.96
N GLY A 104 -4.25 -3.12 -10.31
CA GLY A 104 -4.49 -4.53 -10.58
C GLY A 104 -3.47 -5.42 -9.88
N PHE A 105 -3.67 -6.71 -10.02
CA PHE A 105 -2.80 -7.71 -9.41
C PHE A 105 -1.65 -8.09 -10.34
N LYS A 106 -0.45 -8.08 -9.82
CA LYS A 106 0.76 -8.53 -10.52
C LYS A 106 1.44 -9.61 -9.69
N HIS A 107 2.00 -10.61 -10.37
CA HIS A 107 2.77 -11.64 -9.67
C HIS A 107 3.82 -10.96 -8.78
N TYR A 108 4.08 -11.52 -7.60
CA TYR A 108 4.97 -10.85 -6.63
C TYR A 108 6.37 -10.61 -7.17
N THR A 109 6.90 -11.47 -8.07
CA THR A 109 8.22 -11.23 -8.67
C THR A 109 8.19 -10.00 -9.57
N ALA A 110 7.12 -9.80 -10.31
CA ALA A 110 6.95 -8.59 -11.13
C ALA A 110 6.74 -7.36 -10.23
N ALA A 111 5.96 -7.48 -9.17
CA ALA A 111 5.72 -6.38 -8.22
C ALA A 111 7.04 -5.87 -7.63
N LEU A 112 7.94 -6.78 -7.23
CA LEU A 112 9.25 -6.42 -6.68
C LEU A 112 10.11 -5.64 -7.68
N LYS A 113 9.93 -5.89 -8.99
CA LYS A 113 10.67 -5.16 -10.02
C LYS A 113 10.01 -3.83 -10.37
N LEU A 114 8.68 -3.78 -10.32
CA LEU A 114 7.91 -2.61 -10.76
C LEU A 114 7.89 -1.46 -9.77
N VAL A 115 7.79 -1.74 -8.46
CA VAL A 115 7.75 -0.68 -7.47
C VAL A 115 9.07 0.08 -7.45
N ASN A 116 8.98 1.39 -7.36
CA ASN A 116 10.15 2.27 -7.53
C ASN A 116 10.98 2.44 -6.25
N TYR A 117 10.36 2.30 -5.08
CA TYR A 117 11.02 2.59 -3.82
C TYR A 117 11.53 1.33 -3.13
N MET A 118 12.79 1.35 -2.68
CA MET A 118 13.41 0.23 -1.97
C MET A 118 12.64 -0.17 -0.72
N ASN A 119 12.07 0.81 0.00
CA ASN A 119 11.28 0.54 1.20
C ASN A 119 10.03 -0.28 0.88
N GLU A 120 9.38 0.01 -0.25
CA GLU A 120 8.22 -0.77 -0.69
C GLU A 120 8.62 -2.18 -1.12
N LYS A 121 9.77 -2.33 -1.78
CA LYS A 121 10.29 -3.66 -2.15
C LYS A 121 10.49 -4.52 -0.90
N LYS A 122 11.07 -3.93 0.14
CA LYS A 122 11.31 -4.65 1.40
C LYS A 122 9.99 -5.06 2.06
N ILE A 123 9.01 -4.16 2.14
CA ILE A 123 7.74 -4.48 2.80
C ILE A 123 6.95 -5.53 2.00
N ILE A 124 7.04 -5.52 0.68
CA ILE A 124 6.45 -6.56 -0.17
C ILE A 124 7.08 -7.91 0.11
N SER A 125 8.42 -7.97 0.19
CA SER A 125 9.14 -9.20 0.52
C SER A 125 8.72 -9.74 1.88
N ASP A 126 8.64 -8.87 2.88
CA ASP A 126 8.21 -9.25 4.24
C ASP A 126 6.78 -9.79 4.22
N ALA A 127 5.89 -9.16 3.46
CA ALA A 127 4.49 -9.57 3.35
C ALA A 127 4.35 -10.94 2.66
N ILE A 128 5.11 -11.18 1.59
CA ILE A 128 5.09 -12.46 0.87
C ILE A 128 5.58 -13.59 1.79
N GLU A 129 6.67 -13.35 2.51
CA GLU A 129 7.21 -14.34 3.43
C GLU A 129 6.19 -14.68 4.52
N ALA A 130 5.59 -13.67 5.13
CA ALA A 130 4.55 -13.85 6.15
C ALA A 130 3.34 -14.60 5.60
N TYR A 131 2.92 -14.28 4.38
CA TYR A 131 1.78 -14.93 3.73
C TYR A 131 2.06 -16.41 3.48
N LYS A 132 3.27 -16.74 3.01
CA LYS A 132 3.68 -18.13 2.79
C LYS A 132 3.70 -18.94 4.08
N GLU A 133 4.23 -18.36 5.15
CA GLU A 133 4.24 -19.03 6.47
C GLU A 133 2.81 -19.28 6.97
N MET A 134 1.92 -18.32 6.78
CA MET A 134 0.52 -18.45 7.20
C MET A 134 -0.21 -19.56 6.45
N LYS A 135 0.13 -19.77 5.16
CA LYS A 135 -0.51 -20.78 4.31
C LYS A 135 0.12 -22.18 4.41
N SER A 136 1.29 -22.29 5.01
CA SER A 136 1.98 -23.59 5.13
C SER A 136 1.43 -24.45 6.26
#